data_b171d6b31f37c86a9dfca64ddc3d6c0f
#
_entry.id   b171d6b31f37c86a9dfca64ddc3d6c0f
#
_cell.length_a   1.000
_cell.length_b   1.000
_cell.length_c   1.000
_cell.angle_alpha   90.00
_cell.angle_beta   90.00
_cell.angle_gamma   90.00
#
_symmetry.space_group_name_H-M   'P 1'
#
loop_
_entity.id
_entity.type
_entity.pdbx_description
1 polymer ?
#
loop_
_entity_poly.entity_id
_entity_poly.type
_entity_poly.pdbx_seq_one_letter_code
_entity_poly.pdbx_strand_id
1 'polypeptide(L)'
;MQRKHIISLCILLCVLAVLVAFRPSADETMPLTGSASAGLILLDGQSGGYYVLAVIDQSRADRAGIEAGDTLLTLNSQSPADLTVLDAFFSAQQQPCVITIQRKGKTLDINLPAP
;
A
#
# COMPACT_ATOMS: atom_id res chain seq x y z
N MET A 1 -25.89 30.37 -38.07
CA MET A 1 -24.47 29.92 -38.18
C MET A 1 -23.64 30.21 -36.95
N GLN A 2 -23.85 31.31 -36.26
CA GLN A 2 -23.12 31.67 -35.07
C GLN A 2 -23.40 30.75 -33.87
N ARG A 3 -24.61 30.16 -33.78
CA ARG A 3 -24.98 29.27 -32.68
C ARG A 3 -24.21 27.94 -32.67
N LYS A 4 -23.83 27.42 -33.82
CA LYS A 4 -23.08 26.17 -33.91
C LYS A 4 -21.65 26.33 -33.42
N HIS A 5 -21.03 27.45 -33.65
CA HIS A 5 -19.65 27.72 -33.17
C HIS A 5 -19.61 27.97 -31.68
N ILE A 6 -20.61 28.60 -31.09
CA ILE A 6 -20.71 28.86 -29.67
C ILE A 6 -20.91 27.57 -28.90
N ILE A 7 -21.77 26.67 -29.38
CA ILE A 7 -21.98 25.36 -28.74
C ILE A 7 -20.72 24.49 -28.83
N SER A 8 -20.04 24.50 -29.97
CA SER A 8 -18.78 23.77 -30.13
C SER A 8 -17.68 24.30 -29.19
N LEU A 9 -17.60 25.62 -29.03
CA LEU A 9 -16.67 26.23 -28.13
C LEU A 9 -16.95 25.89 -26.65
N CYS A 10 -18.22 25.89 -26.25
CA CYS A 10 -18.64 25.50 -24.91
C CYS A 10 -18.31 24.04 -24.61
N ILE A 11 -18.52 23.15 -25.54
CA ILE A 11 -18.18 21.72 -25.39
C ILE A 11 -16.68 21.56 -25.25
N LEU A 12 -15.89 22.26 -26.04
CA LEU A 12 -14.43 22.21 -25.96
C LEU A 12 -13.94 22.72 -24.61
N LEU A 13 -14.50 23.81 -24.10
CA LEU A 13 -14.15 24.34 -22.78
C LEU A 13 -14.54 23.38 -21.66
N CYS A 14 -15.68 22.71 -21.75
CA CYS A 14 -16.10 21.73 -20.76
C CYS A 14 -15.16 20.51 -20.76
N VAL A 15 -14.73 20.04 -21.91
CA VAL A 15 -13.78 18.93 -22.03
C VAL A 15 -12.43 19.31 -21.43
N LEU A 16 -11.96 20.51 -21.69
CA LEU A 16 -10.69 21.00 -21.08
C LEU A 16 -10.81 21.14 -19.57
N ALA A 17 -11.94 21.62 -19.06
CA ALA A 17 -12.16 21.72 -17.62
C ALA A 17 -12.19 20.34 -16.95
N VAL A 18 -12.81 19.35 -17.57
CA VAL A 18 -12.83 17.97 -17.08
C VAL A 18 -11.42 17.38 -17.08
N LEU A 19 -10.63 17.60 -18.11
CA LEU A 19 -9.25 17.13 -18.18
C LEU A 19 -8.38 17.75 -17.09
N VAL A 20 -8.60 19.01 -16.77
CA VAL A 20 -7.87 19.70 -15.69
C VAL A 20 -8.29 19.17 -14.31
N ALA A 21 -9.59 18.87 -14.13
CA ALA A 21 -10.11 18.31 -12.88
C ALA A 21 -9.61 16.88 -12.61
N PHE A 22 -9.35 16.13 -13.68
CA PHE A 22 -8.84 14.74 -13.58
C PHE A 22 -7.32 14.64 -13.67
N ARG A 23 -6.59 15.71 -13.55
CA ARG A 23 -5.14 15.58 -13.36
C ARG A 23 -4.89 14.88 -12.04
N PRO A 24 -4.27 13.69 -12.04
CA PRO A 24 -3.71 13.19 -10.80
C PRO A 24 -2.69 14.23 -10.38
N SER A 25 -3.00 14.95 -9.33
CA SER A 25 -1.99 15.81 -8.73
C SER A 25 -0.85 14.90 -8.27
N ALA A 26 0.38 15.32 -8.50
CA ALA A 26 1.55 14.58 -8.03
C ALA A 26 1.53 14.40 -6.50
N ASP A 27 0.65 15.12 -5.80
CA ASP A 27 0.46 15.04 -4.35
C ASP A 27 -0.55 13.96 -3.95
N GLU A 28 -1.34 13.44 -4.90
CA GLU A 28 -2.13 12.24 -4.70
C GLU A 28 -1.33 11.00 -5.08
N THR A 29 -0.10 10.95 -4.68
CA THR A 29 0.52 9.66 -4.51
C THR A 29 -0.40 8.88 -3.59
N MET A 30 -0.93 7.76 -4.08
CA MET A 30 -1.49 6.74 -3.23
C MET A 30 -0.60 6.68 -2.00
N PRO A 31 -1.17 6.86 -0.80
CA PRO A 31 -0.35 6.73 0.38
C PRO A 31 0.33 5.37 0.28
N LEU A 32 1.60 5.37 -0.03
CA LEU A 32 2.46 4.22 0.13
C LEU A 32 2.52 3.99 1.63
N THR A 33 1.42 3.50 2.16
CA THR A 33 1.34 3.09 3.54
C THR A 33 2.05 1.77 3.65
N GLY A 34 3.36 1.88 3.62
CA GLY A 34 4.20 0.81 4.00
C GLY A 34 4.76 1.09 5.35
N SER A 35 5.05 0.08 6.10
CA SER A 35 5.89 0.24 7.25
C SER A 35 7.31 0.48 6.77
N ALA A 36 7.67 1.75 6.58
CA ALA A 36 9.03 2.13 6.25
C ALA A 36 10.02 1.62 7.31
N SER A 37 9.57 1.46 8.56
CA SER A 37 10.37 0.93 9.65
C SER A 37 10.79 -0.52 9.44
N ALA A 38 9.93 -1.34 8.85
CA ALA A 38 10.24 -2.73 8.54
C ALA A 38 10.75 -2.92 7.11
N GLY A 39 10.55 -1.93 6.26
CA GLY A 39 10.92 -2.01 4.85
C GLY A 39 9.87 -2.65 3.97
N LEU A 40 8.61 -2.53 4.35
CA LEU A 40 7.48 -3.08 3.60
C LEU A 40 6.67 -1.97 2.96
N ILE A 41 6.26 -2.19 1.73
CA ILE A 41 5.25 -1.39 1.06
C ILE A 41 4.00 -2.26 0.92
N LEU A 42 2.94 -1.87 1.60
CA LEU A 42 1.74 -2.69 1.75
C LEU A 42 0.54 -2.02 1.11
N LEU A 43 -0.37 -2.84 0.61
CA LEU A 43 -1.69 -2.43 0.17
C LEU A 43 -2.73 -3.12 1.04
N ASP A 44 -3.82 -2.40 1.32
CA ASP A 44 -4.95 -2.98 2.01
C ASP A 44 -5.59 -4.05 1.13
N GLY A 45 -5.63 -5.29 1.62
CA GLY A 45 -6.17 -6.41 0.90
C GLY A 45 -7.67 -6.54 1.10
N GLN A 46 -8.38 -6.95 0.05
CA GLN A 46 -9.84 -7.13 0.10
C GLN A 46 -10.27 -8.35 0.92
N SER A 47 -9.35 -9.24 1.24
CA SER A 47 -9.65 -10.51 1.92
C SER A 47 -9.22 -10.53 3.39
N GLY A 48 -9.05 -9.37 4.00
CA GLY A 48 -8.67 -9.27 5.42
C GLY A 48 -7.19 -9.38 5.71
N GLY A 49 -6.33 -9.37 4.70
CA GLY A 49 -4.88 -9.31 4.85
C GLY A 49 -4.30 -8.07 4.18
N TYR A 50 -2.99 -7.92 4.29
CA TYR A 50 -2.26 -6.81 3.68
C TYR A 50 -1.32 -7.35 2.62
N TYR A 51 -1.51 -6.92 1.38
CA TYR A 51 -0.71 -7.38 0.26
C TYR A 51 0.65 -6.68 0.27
N VAL A 52 1.72 -7.47 0.20
CA VAL A 52 3.08 -6.95 0.10
C VAL A 52 3.37 -6.58 -1.35
N LEU A 53 3.32 -5.28 -1.65
CA LEU A 53 3.60 -4.77 -2.99
C LEU A 53 5.09 -4.80 -3.29
N ALA A 54 5.92 -4.43 -2.32
CA ALA A 54 7.36 -4.42 -2.46
C ALA A 54 8.04 -4.56 -1.10
N VAL A 55 9.27 -5.06 -1.12
CA VAL A 55 10.14 -5.15 0.05
C VAL A 55 11.39 -4.36 -0.25
N ILE A 56 11.77 -3.46 0.65
CA ILE A 56 12.97 -2.65 0.49
C ILE A 56 14.19 -3.55 0.67
N ASP A 57 15.13 -3.46 -0.25
CA ASP A 57 16.35 -4.26 -0.24
C ASP A 57 17.14 -4.02 1.06
N GLN A 58 17.65 -5.10 1.66
CA GLN A 58 18.42 -5.11 2.90
C GLN A 58 17.66 -4.61 4.14
N SER A 59 16.34 -4.46 4.05
CA SER A 59 15.50 -4.13 5.20
C SER A 59 15.32 -5.32 6.14
N ARG A 60 14.72 -5.07 7.31
CA ARG A 60 14.38 -6.18 8.23
C ARG A 60 13.46 -7.20 7.58
N ALA A 61 12.48 -6.73 6.83
CA ALA A 61 11.55 -7.62 6.12
C ALA A 61 12.26 -8.46 5.06
N ASP A 62 13.18 -7.86 4.32
CA ASP A 62 13.97 -8.57 3.31
C ASP A 62 14.83 -9.66 3.97
N ARG A 63 15.52 -9.33 5.03
CA ARG A 63 16.36 -10.28 5.78
C ARG A 63 15.53 -11.38 6.43
N ALA A 64 14.28 -11.10 6.79
CA ALA A 64 13.37 -12.10 7.35
C ALA A 64 12.83 -13.08 6.31
N GLY A 65 12.95 -12.75 5.02
CA GLY A 65 12.46 -13.59 3.95
C GLY A 65 11.06 -13.26 3.45
N ILE A 66 10.54 -12.08 3.80
CA ILE A 66 9.27 -11.59 3.23
C ILE A 66 9.52 -11.17 1.78
N GLU A 67 8.63 -11.55 0.89
CA GLU A 67 8.75 -11.29 -0.54
C GLU A 67 7.55 -10.51 -1.06
N ALA A 68 7.77 -9.74 -2.14
CA ALA A 68 6.67 -9.13 -2.86
C ALA A 68 5.70 -10.21 -3.36
N GLY A 69 4.41 -9.94 -3.23
CA GLY A 69 3.38 -10.94 -3.55
C GLY A 69 2.85 -11.70 -2.34
N ASP A 70 3.54 -11.63 -1.20
CA ASP A 70 3.03 -12.21 0.03
C ASP A 70 1.83 -11.42 0.54
N THR A 71 0.97 -12.08 1.31
CA THR A 71 -0.13 -11.42 2.02
C THR A 71 0.13 -11.54 3.51
N LEU A 72 0.28 -10.41 4.19
CA LEU A 72 0.47 -10.38 5.63
C LEU A 72 -0.88 -10.58 6.31
N LEU A 73 -1.00 -11.59 7.15
CA LEU A 73 -2.25 -11.94 7.82
C LEU A 73 -2.28 -11.49 9.27
N THR A 74 -1.28 -11.84 10.06
CA THR A 74 -1.23 -11.53 11.48
C THR A 74 0.17 -11.12 11.93
N LEU A 75 0.19 -10.37 13.03
CA LEU A 75 1.40 -10.03 13.77
C LEU A 75 1.26 -10.61 15.17
N ASN A 76 2.17 -11.49 15.59
CA ASN A 76 2.09 -12.17 16.88
C ASN A 76 0.69 -12.76 17.13
N SER A 77 0.12 -13.41 16.10
CA SER A 77 -1.19 -14.03 16.10
C SER A 77 -2.38 -13.06 16.20
N GLN A 78 -2.16 -11.78 16.00
CA GLN A 78 -3.22 -10.77 16.02
C GLN A 78 -3.35 -10.11 14.65
N SER A 79 -4.59 -10.00 14.16
CA SER A 79 -4.87 -9.26 12.92
C SER A 79 -4.82 -7.77 13.18
N PRO A 80 -3.95 -7.00 12.49
CA PRO A 80 -3.96 -5.56 12.63
C PRO A 80 -5.26 -4.97 12.09
N ALA A 81 -5.78 -3.95 12.76
CA ALA A 81 -7.05 -3.33 12.39
C ALA A 81 -6.96 -2.55 11.07
N ASP A 82 -5.84 -1.89 10.84
CA ASP A 82 -5.59 -1.13 9.63
C ASP A 82 -4.07 -0.93 9.41
N LEU A 83 -3.73 -0.27 8.31
CA LEU A 83 -2.33 -0.01 7.97
C LEU A 83 -1.65 0.93 8.96
N THR A 84 -2.39 1.86 9.58
CA THR A 84 -1.85 2.78 10.58
C THR A 84 -1.41 2.03 11.83
N VAL A 85 -2.23 1.09 12.30
CA VAL A 85 -1.89 0.24 13.44
C VAL A 85 -0.67 -0.60 13.14
N LEU A 86 -0.60 -1.14 11.94
CA LEU A 86 0.51 -1.98 11.50
C LEU A 86 1.82 -1.18 11.44
N ASP A 87 1.79 0.03 10.89
CA ASP A 87 2.97 0.90 10.82
C ASP A 87 3.41 1.32 12.23
N ALA A 88 2.47 1.66 13.10
CA ALA A 88 2.77 1.98 14.49
C ALA A 88 3.41 0.80 15.23
N PHE A 89 2.94 -0.42 14.98
CA PHE A 89 3.51 -1.63 15.56
C PHE A 89 4.98 -1.80 15.16
N PHE A 90 5.27 -1.69 13.87
CA PHE A 90 6.64 -1.86 13.39
C PHE A 90 7.56 -0.72 13.83
N SER A 91 7.04 0.49 13.96
CA SER A 91 7.81 1.64 14.44
C SER A 91 8.17 1.52 15.92
N ALA A 92 7.29 0.92 16.72
CA ALA A 92 7.50 0.75 18.16
C ALA A 92 8.18 -0.59 18.50
N GLN A 93 8.41 -1.46 17.54
CA GLN A 93 8.97 -2.78 17.77
C GLN A 93 10.38 -2.70 18.32
N GLN A 94 10.60 -3.34 19.46
CA GLN A 94 11.92 -3.46 20.08
C GLN A 94 12.38 -4.92 20.20
N GLN A 95 11.48 -5.86 19.98
CA GLN A 95 11.75 -7.28 20.08
C GLN A 95 11.35 -7.99 18.79
N PRO A 96 11.90 -9.18 18.52
CA PRO A 96 11.46 -9.95 17.37
C PRO A 96 9.96 -10.25 17.45
N CYS A 97 9.31 -10.29 16.30
CA CYS A 97 7.90 -10.66 16.22
C CYS A 97 7.70 -11.74 15.16
N VAL A 98 6.59 -12.48 15.29
CA VAL A 98 6.20 -13.51 14.32
C VAL A 98 5.14 -12.92 13.41
N ILE A 99 5.41 -12.93 12.13
CA ILE A 99 4.48 -12.50 11.09
C ILE A 99 3.97 -13.72 10.38
N THR A 100 2.65 -13.89 10.34
CA THR A 100 2.02 -14.93 9.55
C THR A 100 1.66 -14.37 8.20
N ILE A 101 2.18 -14.97 7.15
CA ILE A 101 1.94 -14.58 5.77
C ILE A 101 1.30 -15.71 4.99
N GLN A 102 0.67 -15.36 3.88
CA GLN A 102 0.22 -16.30 2.87
C GLN A 102 1.06 -16.13 1.61
N ARG A 103 1.65 -17.21 1.16
CA ARG A 103 2.47 -17.25 -0.06
C ARG A 103 2.00 -18.39 -0.94
N LYS A 104 1.50 -18.07 -2.13
CA LYS A 104 1.01 -19.08 -3.09
C LYS A 104 0.02 -20.06 -2.47
N GLY A 105 -0.92 -19.53 -1.69
CA GLY A 105 -1.95 -20.34 -1.01
C GLY A 105 -1.50 -21.06 0.24
N LYS A 106 -0.24 -20.93 0.64
CA LYS A 106 0.30 -21.55 1.87
C LYS A 106 0.52 -20.51 2.95
N THR A 107 0.20 -20.87 4.18
CA THR A 107 0.42 -20.03 5.36
C THR A 107 1.79 -20.33 5.94
N LEU A 108 2.59 -19.29 6.15
CA LEU A 108 3.95 -19.37 6.67
C LEU A 108 4.11 -18.42 7.84
N ASP A 109 4.83 -18.85 8.87
CA ASP A 109 5.24 -17.97 9.97
C ASP A 109 6.69 -17.52 9.74
N ILE A 110 6.90 -16.21 9.78
CA ILE A 110 8.19 -15.59 9.56
C ILE A 110 8.58 -14.81 10.81
N ASN A 111 9.80 -15.01 11.28
CA ASN A 111 10.38 -14.22 12.35
C ASN A 111 10.97 -12.94 11.79
N LEU A 112 10.40 -11.81 12.20
CA LEU A 112 10.94 -10.49 11.90
C LEU A 112 11.89 -10.10 13.04
N PRO A 113 13.19 -9.89 12.76
CA PRO A 113 14.14 -9.52 13.81
C PRO A 113 13.85 -8.13 14.36
N ALA A 114 14.34 -7.86 15.57
CA ALA A 114 14.31 -6.52 16.14
C ALA A 114 15.17 -5.56 15.31
N PRO A 115 14.89 -4.26 15.39
CA PRO A 115 15.68 -3.26 14.69
C PRO A 115 17.14 -3.25 15.13
#